data_aa50d13681be3d98b847ddb8b28e26a5
#
_entry.id   aa50d13681be3d98b847ddb8b28e26a5
#
_cell.length_a   1.000
_cell.length_b   1.000
_cell.length_c   1.000
_cell.angle_alpha   90.00
_cell.angle_beta   90.00
_cell.angle_gamma   90.00
#
_symmetry.space_group_name_H-M   'P 1'
#
loop_
_entity.id
_entity.type
_entity.pdbx_description
1 polymer ?
#
loop_
_entity_poly.entity_id
_entity_poly.type
_entity_poly.pdbx_seq_one_letter_code
_entity_poly.pdbx_strand_id
1 'polypeptide(L)'
;MRFDELDLENEILDGIDAMNFQEMTPVQELTIPIILQTGTGKTAAYTLPLLNRLVREGNSDNRVRSVIMVPTRELAQQIDMQLEGFSYFLPISTTVVYGGGDGAGWDQQKKGLLMGSDVVIATPGRLLSHIANSGIDLSHVKYFILDEADRMLDMGFFDDIMQIVKHLPQERQTIMFSATLPPKIRQLAKQILHNPAEINIAISKPNEAIVQSAYICYETQKMPIILDLFTNNPNKKTIIFSSSKQKVKDLAYALKRRKLSVAAMHSDLEQEQREAVMLDFKNSKINILVATDIVARGIDIDDIALVVNFDVPHDPEDYIHRIGRTARANADGVAITFVSEAEQGKFHKIEQFIEKDIYKIPLPPELGEVPTYNPQAFERRSHHRNKHNKKRYFKPKSKSTPQNNKGGL
;
A
#
# COMPACT_ATOMS: atom_id res chain seq x y z
N MET A 1 2.21 -23.82 12.67
CA MET A 1 2.13 -24.87 11.62
C MET A 1 3.32 -24.73 10.68
N ARG A 2 3.94 -25.84 10.25
CA ARG A 2 5.06 -25.82 9.30
C ARG A 2 4.56 -26.00 7.88
N PHE A 3 5.34 -25.55 6.89
CA PHE A 3 4.94 -25.67 5.47
C PHE A 3 4.93 -27.11 4.96
N ASP A 4 5.77 -28.00 5.56
CA ASP A 4 5.82 -29.44 5.24
C ASP A 4 4.58 -30.22 5.74
N GLU A 5 3.72 -29.61 6.55
CA GLU A 5 2.43 -30.18 6.96
C GLU A 5 1.31 -29.94 5.92
N LEU A 6 1.60 -29.17 4.85
CA LEU A 6 0.66 -28.85 3.80
C LEU A 6 0.79 -29.78 2.59
N ASP A 7 -0.31 -30.02 1.88
CA ASP A 7 -0.32 -30.78 0.60
C ASP A 7 0.23 -29.92 -0.55
N LEU A 8 1.55 -29.67 -0.51
CA LEU A 8 2.30 -28.94 -1.53
C LEU A 8 3.24 -29.89 -2.29
N GLU A 9 3.49 -29.59 -3.58
CA GLU A 9 4.51 -30.32 -4.36
C GLU A 9 5.91 -30.13 -3.75
N ASN A 10 6.75 -31.16 -3.84
CA ASN A 10 8.08 -31.17 -3.22
C ASN A 10 8.96 -30.02 -3.72
N GLU A 11 8.88 -29.71 -5.01
CA GLU A 11 9.65 -28.60 -5.61
C GLU A 11 9.26 -27.23 -5.06
N ILE A 12 8.04 -27.08 -4.54
CA ILE A 12 7.59 -25.85 -3.85
C ILE A 12 8.18 -25.84 -2.44
N LEU A 13 8.19 -26.96 -1.75
CA LEU A 13 8.83 -27.09 -0.43
C LEU A 13 10.33 -26.80 -0.52
N ASP A 14 11.01 -27.29 -1.56
CA ASP A 14 12.42 -26.97 -1.84
C ASP A 14 12.63 -25.47 -2.07
N GLY A 15 11.71 -24.81 -2.78
CA GLY A 15 11.73 -23.36 -2.95
C GLY A 15 11.52 -22.58 -1.65
N ILE A 16 10.61 -23.04 -0.79
CA ILE A 16 10.34 -22.48 0.53
C ILE A 16 11.58 -22.57 1.43
N ASP A 17 12.22 -23.73 1.44
CA ASP A 17 13.45 -23.97 2.21
C ASP A 17 14.62 -23.12 1.68
N ALA A 18 14.78 -23.02 0.37
CA ALA A 18 15.81 -22.19 -0.26
C ALA A 18 15.64 -20.69 0.08
N MET A 19 14.40 -20.23 0.30
CA MET A 19 14.08 -18.88 0.77
C MET A 19 14.13 -18.73 2.29
N ASN A 20 14.50 -19.78 3.03
CA ASN A 20 14.59 -19.82 4.50
C ASN A 20 13.28 -19.48 5.24
N PHE A 21 12.15 -19.91 4.68
CA PHE A 21 10.84 -19.83 5.35
C PHE A 21 10.64 -21.09 6.19
N GLN A 22 10.68 -20.97 7.52
CA GLN A 22 10.61 -22.12 8.43
C GLN A 22 9.19 -22.36 8.98
N GLU A 23 8.52 -21.30 9.40
CA GLU A 23 7.19 -21.36 10.03
C GLU A 23 6.21 -20.43 9.33
N MET A 24 4.95 -20.88 9.29
CA MET A 24 3.86 -20.08 8.76
C MET A 24 3.47 -18.95 9.71
N THR A 25 3.22 -17.78 9.16
CA THR A 25 2.57 -16.70 9.90
C THR A 25 1.10 -17.07 10.20
N PRO A 26 0.47 -16.46 11.23
CA PRO A 26 -0.96 -16.74 11.54
C PRO A 26 -1.91 -16.54 10.34
N VAL A 27 -1.58 -15.60 9.46
CA VAL A 27 -2.32 -15.38 8.22
C VAL A 27 -2.17 -16.57 7.28
N GLN A 28 -0.96 -17.08 7.11
CA GLN A 28 -0.68 -18.23 6.25
C GLN A 28 -1.35 -19.50 6.79
N GLU A 29 -1.28 -19.75 8.11
CA GLU A 29 -1.92 -20.90 8.75
C GLU A 29 -3.43 -20.94 8.52
N LEU A 30 -4.10 -19.80 8.61
CA LEU A 30 -5.54 -19.70 8.42
C LEU A 30 -5.94 -19.79 6.94
N THR A 31 -5.08 -19.35 6.05
CA THR A 31 -5.48 -19.07 4.68
C THR A 31 -4.94 -20.06 3.67
N ILE A 32 -3.71 -20.58 3.80
CA ILE A 32 -3.18 -21.56 2.86
C ILE A 32 -4.06 -22.82 2.78
N PRO A 33 -4.49 -23.45 3.88
CA PRO A 33 -5.41 -24.59 3.80
C PRO A 33 -6.74 -24.25 3.13
N ILE A 34 -7.26 -23.06 3.34
CA ILE A 34 -8.49 -22.59 2.70
C ILE A 34 -8.26 -22.29 1.23
N ILE A 35 -7.10 -21.76 0.83
CA ILE A 35 -6.76 -21.51 -0.57
C ILE A 35 -6.53 -22.81 -1.30
N LEU A 36 -5.89 -23.77 -0.71
CA LEU A 36 -5.84 -25.10 -1.27
C LEU A 36 -7.26 -25.68 -1.45
N GLN A 37 -8.20 -25.30 -0.59
CA GLN A 37 -9.62 -25.64 -0.67
C GLN A 37 -10.49 -24.58 -1.34
N THR A 38 -10.36 -23.27 -0.98
CA THR A 38 -11.24 -22.18 -1.44
C THR A 38 -10.63 -20.77 -1.45
N GLY A 39 -9.45 -20.51 -0.88
CA GLY A 39 -8.62 -19.28 -1.01
C GLY A 39 -8.83 -18.12 -0.03
N THR A 40 -7.84 -17.66 0.70
CA THR A 40 -7.34 -16.27 0.91
C THR A 40 -6.17 -16.18 1.91
N GLY A 41 -5.23 -15.22 1.72
CA GLY A 41 -4.18 -14.81 2.67
C GLY A 41 -2.90 -14.28 2.02
N LYS A 42 -2.29 -13.19 2.48
CA LYS A 42 -1.22 -12.36 1.87
C LYS A 42 -0.14 -13.08 1.01
N THR A 43 0.72 -12.37 0.33
CA THR A 43 1.49 -12.80 -0.85
C THR A 43 1.93 -14.28 -0.89
N ALA A 44 2.71 -14.78 0.05
CA ALA A 44 3.08 -16.21 0.09
C ALA A 44 1.86 -17.12 0.27
N ALA A 45 0.84 -16.63 0.94
CA ALA A 45 -0.36 -17.37 1.22
C ALA A 45 -1.30 -17.56 0.02
N TYR A 46 -1.20 -16.73 -1.02
CA TYR A 46 -1.87 -17.02 -2.28
C TYR A 46 -0.92 -17.52 -3.36
N THR A 47 0.35 -17.13 -3.33
CA THR A 47 1.31 -17.56 -4.34
C THR A 47 1.65 -19.04 -4.23
N LEU A 48 1.84 -19.57 -3.01
CA LEU A 48 2.15 -20.99 -2.82
C LEU A 48 1.02 -21.91 -3.31
N PRO A 49 -0.26 -21.72 -2.89
CA PRO A 49 -1.37 -22.50 -3.44
C PRO A 49 -1.58 -22.31 -4.94
N LEU A 50 -1.36 -21.09 -5.44
CA LEU A 50 -1.44 -20.81 -6.87
C LEU A 50 -0.42 -21.63 -7.63
N LEU A 51 0.86 -21.58 -7.25
CA LEU A 51 1.93 -22.36 -7.88
C LEU A 51 1.62 -23.86 -7.84
N ASN A 52 1.18 -24.38 -6.69
CA ASN A 52 0.81 -25.78 -6.52
C ASN A 52 -0.27 -26.22 -7.53
N ARG A 53 -1.30 -25.41 -7.72
CA ARG A 53 -2.36 -25.69 -8.70
C ARG A 53 -1.85 -25.60 -10.14
N LEU A 54 -1.06 -24.55 -10.45
CA LEU A 54 -0.52 -24.36 -11.79
C LEU A 54 0.40 -25.50 -12.21
N VAL A 55 1.20 -26.06 -11.30
CA VAL A 55 2.06 -27.22 -11.53
C VAL A 55 1.23 -28.47 -11.78
N ARG A 56 0.28 -28.77 -10.89
CA ARG A 56 -0.61 -29.96 -11.02
C ARG A 56 -1.45 -29.95 -12.30
N GLU A 57 -1.88 -28.77 -12.76
CA GLU A 57 -2.67 -28.63 -13.97
C GLU A 57 -1.83 -28.69 -15.26
N GLY A 58 -0.54 -28.36 -15.20
CA GLY A 58 0.33 -28.20 -16.37
C GLY A 58 -0.08 -27.02 -17.27
N ASN A 59 0.73 -26.64 -18.22
CA ASN A 59 0.41 -25.60 -19.23
C ASN A 59 0.80 -26.07 -20.63
N SER A 60 -0.03 -26.94 -21.22
CA SER A 60 0.23 -27.49 -22.57
C SER A 60 0.02 -26.45 -23.70
N ASP A 61 -0.76 -25.40 -23.43
CA ASP A 61 -1.26 -24.50 -24.47
C ASP A 61 -0.59 -23.13 -24.47
N ASN A 62 0.37 -22.89 -23.57
CA ASN A 62 1.04 -21.59 -23.39
C ASN A 62 0.04 -20.42 -23.28
N ARG A 63 -0.88 -20.51 -22.32
CA ARG A 63 -1.93 -19.52 -22.08
C ARG A 63 -1.76 -18.85 -20.74
N VAL A 64 -2.20 -17.59 -20.62
CA VAL A 64 -2.28 -16.90 -19.32
C VAL A 64 -3.33 -17.56 -18.45
N ARG A 65 -2.92 -18.19 -17.35
CA ARG A 65 -3.80 -18.93 -16.44
C ARG A 65 -4.14 -18.16 -15.16
N SER A 66 -3.28 -17.22 -14.77
CA SER A 66 -3.52 -16.41 -13.59
C SER A 66 -3.12 -14.95 -13.79
N VAL A 67 -3.89 -14.05 -13.14
CA VAL A 67 -3.63 -12.62 -13.11
C VAL A 67 -3.66 -12.15 -11.67
N ILE A 68 -2.56 -11.53 -11.23
CA ILE A 68 -2.43 -10.88 -9.92
C ILE A 68 -2.43 -9.37 -10.13
N MET A 69 -3.47 -8.71 -9.65
CA MET A 69 -3.60 -7.26 -9.73
C MET A 69 -3.08 -6.59 -8.48
N VAL A 70 -2.26 -5.56 -8.64
CA VAL A 70 -1.62 -4.81 -7.55
C VAL A 70 -1.67 -3.30 -7.81
N PRO A 71 -1.70 -2.45 -6.76
CA PRO A 71 -1.81 -0.99 -6.92
C PRO A 71 -0.56 -0.34 -7.49
N THR A 72 0.63 -0.90 -7.23
CA THR A 72 1.91 -0.25 -7.54
C THR A 72 2.88 -1.21 -8.22
N ARG A 73 3.83 -0.61 -8.95
CA ARG A 73 4.93 -1.34 -9.62
C ARG A 73 5.85 -2.02 -8.62
N GLU A 74 6.16 -1.31 -7.55
CA GLU A 74 7.06 -1.78 -6.51
C GLU A 74 6.51 -3.06 -5.89
N LEU A 75 5.20 -3.13 -5.63
CA LEU A 75 4.55 -4.35 -5.16
C LEU A 75 4.54 -5.45 -6.24
N ALA A 76 4.33 -5.07 -7.51
CA ALA A 76 4.40 -6.03 -8.61
C ALA A 76 5.78 -6.70 -8.71
N GLN A 77 6.85 -5.91 -8.63
CA GLN A 77 8.23 -6.41 -8.65
C GLN A 77 8.56 -7.28 -7.43
N GLN A 78 8.03 -6.94 -6.24
CA GLN A 78 8.22 -7.75 -5.04
C GLN A 78 7.56 -9.11 -5.14
N ILE A 79 6.32 -9.14 -5.65
CA ILE A 79 5.61 -10.41 -5.86
C ILE A 79 6.33 -11.26 -6.89
N ASP A 80 6.86 -10.64 -7.96
CA ASP A 80 7.63 -11.33 -8.97
C ASP A 80 8.89 -11.98 -8.39
N MET A 81 9.70 -11.21 -7.64
CA MET A 81 10.88 -11.76 -6.95
C MET A 81 10.55 -12.92 -5.99
N GLN A 82 9.41 -12.82 -5.28
CA GLN A 82 8.97 -13.91 -4.41
C GLN A 82 8.52 -15.12 -5.22
N LEU A 83 7.79 -14.92 -6.32
CA LEU A 83 7.37 -15.98 -7.21
C LEU A 83 8.58 -16.66 -7.86
N GLU A 84 9.56 -15.88 -8.35
CA GLU A 84 10.83 -16.43 -8.87
C GLU A 84 11.52 -17.32 -7.84
N GLY A 85 11.58 -16.90 -6.57
CA GLY A 85 12.14 -17.71 -5.49
C GLY A 85 11.38 -19.02 -5.26
N PHE A 86 10.05 -18.94 -5.09
CA PHE A 86 9.22 -20.12 -4.84
C PHE A 86 9.10 -21.05 -6.06
N SER A 87 9.21 -20.51 -7.28
CA SER A 87 9.10 -21.28 -8.52
C SER A 87 10.45 -21.67 -9.15
N TYR A 88 11.57 -21.47 -8.43
CA TYR A 88 12.91 -21.72 -8.98
C TYR A 88 13.08 -23.12 -9.54
N PHE A 89 12.47 -24.11 -8.93
CA PHE A 89 12.50 -25.53 -9.38
C PHE A 89 11.28 -25.93 -10.21
N LEU A 90 10.40 -24.97 -10.59
CA LEU A 90 9.15 -25.23 -11.27
C LEU A 90 9.18 -24.74 -12.71
N PRO A 91 8.51 -25.41 -13.64
CA PRO A 91 8.34 -24.91 -15.01
C PRO A 91 7.21 -23.87 -15.11
N ILE A 92 7.28 -22.81 -14.30
CA ILE A 92 6.31 -21.73 -14.24
C ILE A 92 6.92 -20.45 -14.78
N SER A 93 6.23 -19.79 -15.68
CA SER A 93 6.64 -18.52 -16.27
C SER A 93 5.85 -17.35 -15.70
N THR A 94 6.54 -16.23 -15.40
CA THR A 94 5.92 -15.00 -14.92
C THR A 94 6.11 -13.86 -15.91
N THR A 95 5.18 -12.90 -15.93
CA THR A 95 5.34 -11.63 -16.66
C THR A 95 4.79 -10.49 -15.80
N VAL A 96 5.64 -9.48 -15.57
CA VAL A 96 5.26 -8.29 -14.81
C VAL A 96 4.85 -7.16 -15.75
N VAL A 97 3.68 -6.56 -15.49
CA VAL A 97 3.01 -5.60 -16.38
C VAL A 97 2.68 -4.30 -15.62
N TYR A 98 3.53 -3.28 -15.76
CA TYR A 98 3.33 -1.99 -15.11
C TYR A 98 3.73 -0.81 -15.98
N GLY A 99 3.19 0.38 -15.69
CA GLY A 99 3.43 1.59 -16.45
C GLY A 99 4.75 2.30 -16.10
N GLY A 100 5.19 3.26 -16.92
CA GLY A 100 6.30 4.19 -16.67
C GLY A 100 7.67 3.72 -17.13
N GLY A 101 7.79 2.70 -17.97
CA GLY A 101 8.97 2.34 -18.72
C GLY A 101 8.95 2.97 -20.13
N ASP A 102 10.06 2.81 -20.84
CA ASP A 102 10.21 3.15 -22.24
C ASP A 102 9.48 2.18 -23.20
N GLY A 103 9.64 2.37 -24.51
CA GLY A 103 9.09 1.48 -25.52
C GLY A 103 9.59 0.04 -25.42
N ALA A 104 10.84 -0.17 -25.01
CA ALA A 104 11.44 -1.49 -24.85
C ALA A 104 10.74 -2.29 -23.75
N GLY A 105 10.42 -1.62 -22.61
CA GLY A 105 9.63 -2.24 -21.53
C GLY A 105 8.22 -2.63 -21.98
N TRP A 106 7.59 -1.82 -22.83
CA TRP A 106 6.30 -2.18 -23.44
C TRP A 106 6.39 -3.44 -24.28
N ASP A 107 7.38 -3.53 -25.16
CA ASP A 107 7.54 -4.66 -26.09
C ASP A 107 7.88 -5.96 -25.34
N GLN A 108 8.69 -5.88 -24.29
CA GLN A 108 8.99 -7.03 -23.44
C GLN A 108 7.74 -7.55 -22.72
N GLN A 109 6.94 -6.67 -22.10
CA GLN A 109 5.68 -7.02 -21.46
C GLN A 109 4.72 -7.66 -22.48
N LYS A 110 4.55 -7.03 -23.64
CA LYS A 110 3.73 -7.54 -24.75
C LYS A 110 4.17 -8.94 -25.18
N LYS A 111 5.48 -9.16 -25.35
CA LYS A 111 6.03 -10.45 -25.70
C LYS A 111 5.68 -11.54 -24.68
N GLY A 112 5.91 -11.28 -23.39
CA GLY A 112 5.57 -12.21 -22.30
C GLY A 112 4.08 -12.57 -22.28
N LEU A 113 3.21 -11.57 -22.43
CA LEU A 113 1.76 -11.77 -22.47
C LEU A 113 1.32 -12.61 -23.68
N LEU A 114 1.89 -12.36 -24.87
CA LEU A 114 1.55 -13.11 -26.10
C LEU A 114 2.13 -14.53 -26.11
N MET A 115 3.24 -14.76 -25.40
CA MET A 115 3.81 -16.10 -25.23
C MET A 115 3.01 -16.96 -24.23
N GLY A 116 2.06 -16.35 -23.49
CA GLY A 116 1.19 -17.06 -22.56
C GLY A 116 1.88 -17.43 -21.26
N SER A 117 2.52 -16.45 -20.59
CA SER A 117 3.06 -16.64 -19.25
C SER A 117 1.99 -17.15 -18.28
N ASP A 118 2.35 -18.12 -17.45
CA ASP A 118 1.43 -18.75 -16.50
C ASP A 118 0.84 -17.75 -15.50
N VAL A 119 1.68 -16.83 -15.01
CA VAL A 119 1.31 -15.80 -14.04
C VAL A 119 1.60 -14.43 -14.61
N VAL A 120 0.59 -13.57 -14.64
CA VAL A 120 0.71 -12.16 -14.99
C VAL A 120 0.51 -11.33 -13.72
N ILE A 121 1.52 -10.54 -13.35
CA ILE A 121 1.44 -9.61 -12.21
C ILE A 121 1.30 -8.22 -12.78
N ALA A 122 0.20 -7.51 -12.50
CA ALA A 122 -0.10 -6.30 -13.23
C ALA A 122 -0.64 -5.15 -12.37
N THR A 123 -0.31 -3.92 -12.77
CA THR A 123 -1.06 -2.73 -12.36
C THR A 123 -2.25 -2.51 -13.31
N PRO A 124 -3.43 -2.06 -12.80
CA PRO A 124 -4.67 -2.01 -13.60
C PRO A 124 -4.54 -1.27 -14.92
N GLY A 125 -4.10 -0.01 -14.89
CA GLY A 125 -4.06 0.83 -16.09
C GLY A 125 -3.13 0.30 -17.19
N ARG A 126 -1.99 -0.33 -16.84
CA ARG A 126 -1.07 -0.88 -17.84
C ARG A 126 -1.62 -2.16 -18.46
N LEU A 127 -2.19 -3.06 -17.66
CA LEU A 127 -2.81 -4.27 -18.20
C LEU A 127 -3.96 -3.92 -19.15
N LEU A 128 -4.81 -2.96 -18.76
CA LEU A 128 -5.89 -2.49 -19.62
C LEU A 128 -5.37 -1.91 -20.93
N SER A 129 -4.25 -1.15 -20.90
CA SER A 129 -3.60 -0.65 -22.11
C SER A 129 -3.12 -1.77 -23.02
N HIS A 130 -2.56 -2.86 -22.48
CA HIS A 130 -2.16 -4.02 -23.27
C HIS A 130 -3.37 -4.77 -23.81
N ILE A 131 -4.44 -4.95 -23.05
CA ILE A 131 -5.69 -5.56 -23.55
C ILE A 131 -6.22 -4.78 -24.77
N ALA A 132 -6.25 -3.44 -24.65
CA ALA A 132 -6.78 -2.59 -25.73
C ALA A 132 -5.90 -2.56 -27.00
N ASN A 133 -4.57 -2.64 -26.86
CA ASN A 133 -3.64 -2.36 -27.96
C ASN A 133 -2.84 -3.58 -28.45
N SER A 134 -2.86 -4.70 -27.73
CA SER A 134 -1.96 -5.82 -28.04
C SER A 134 -2.69 -7.15 -28.35
N GLY A 135 -4.00 -7.18 -28.30
CA GLY A 135 -4.79 -8.39 -28.62
C GLY A 135 -4.53 -9.58 -27.68
N ILE A 136 -4.34 -9.30 -26.40
CA ILE A 136 -4.03 -10.32 -25.38
C ILE A 136 -5.28 -11.14 -25.09
N ASP A 137 -5.12 -12.46 -25.07
CA ASP A 137 -6.18 -13.41 -24.72
C ASP A 137 -6.12 -13.76 -23.22
N LEU A 138 -7.12 -13.32 -22.46
CA LEU A 138 -7.30 -13.65 -21.05
C LEU A 138 -8.45 -14.65 -20.82
N SER A 139 -8.99 -15.26 -21.86
CA SER A 139 -10.12 -16.19 -21.78
C SER A 139 -9.81 -17.50 -21.05
N HIS A 140 -8.53 -17.78 -20.78
CA HIS A 140 -8.05 -18.98 -20.10
C HIS A 140 -7.63 -18.73 -18.64
N VAL A 141 -7.87 -17.51 -18.13
CA VAL A 141 -7.53 -17.16 -16.75
C VAL A 141 -8.44 -17.90 -15.78
N LYS A 142 -7.88 -18.81 -15.02
CA LYS A 142 -8.57 -19.59 -13.98
C LYS A 142 -8.48 -18.91 -12.58
N TYR A 143 -7.43 -18.12 -12.37
CA TYR A 143 -7.15 -17.50 -11.08
C TYR A 143 -6.99 -15.99 -11.24
N PHE A 144 -7.84 -15.24 -10.55
CA PHE A 144 -7.80 -13.78 -10.53
C PHE A 144 -7.63 -13.29 -9.09
N ILE A 145 -6.52 -12.62 -8.82
CA ILE A 145 -6.14 -12.19 -7.47
C ILE A 145 -6.03 -10.67 -7.44
N LEU A 146 -6.69 -10.03 -6.48
CA LEU A 146 -6.53 -8.60 -6.20
C LEU A 146 -5.83 -8.46 -4.84
N ASP A 147 -4.62 -7.93 -4.85
CA ASP A 147 -3.88 -7.62 -3.62
C ASP A 147 -3.91 -6.11 -3.35
N GLU A 148 -4.04 -5.72 -2.08
CA GLU A 148 -4.27 -4.34 -1.65
C GLU A 148 -5.45 -3.67 -2.40
N ALA A 149 -6.61 -4.34 -2.45
CA ALA A 149 -7.77 -3.86 -3.22
C ALA A 149 -8.27 -2.48 -2.76
N ASP A 150 -8.26 -2.19 -1.45
CA ASP A 150 -8.60 -0.88 -0.89
C ASP A 150 -7.72 0.22 -1.49
N ARG A 151 -6.43 -0.04 -1.60
CA ARG A 151 -5.49 0.90 -2.17
C ARG A 151 -5.71 1.12 -3.68
N MET A 152 -6.02 0.06 -4.42
CA MET A 152 -6.38 0.23 -5.83
C MET A 152 -7.60 1.15 -6.00
N LEU A 153 -8.60 1.04 -5.11
CA LEU A 153 -9.77 1.92 -5.13
C LEU A 153 -9.46 3.36 -4.71
N ASP A 154 -8.58 3.56 -3.73
CA ASP A 154 -8.11 4.89 -3.31
C ASP A 154 -7.36 5.62 -4.44
N MET A 155 -6.64 4.86 -5.27
CA MET A 155 -5.97 5.37 -6.49
C MET A 155 -6.91 5.56 -7.67
N GLY A 156 -8.20 5.21 -7.54
CA GLY A 156 -9.21 5.41 -8.57
C GLY A 156 -9.34 4.29 -9.60
N PHE A 157 -8.71 3.14 -9.40
CA PHE A 157 -8.70 2.03 -10.36
C PHE A 157 -9.97 1.17 -10.40
N PHE A 158 -11.06 1.60 -9.77
CA PHE A 158 -12.31 0.83 -9.77
C PHE A 158 -12.79 0.49 -11.18
N ASP A 159 -12.86 1.49 -12.06
CA ASP A 159 -13.36 1.33 -13.43
C ASP A 159 -12.40 0.48 -14.28
N ASP A 160 -11.09 0.65 -14.08
CA ASP A 160 -10.07 -0.14 -14.78
C ASP A 160 -10.18 -1.63 -14.41
N ILE A 161 -10.32 -1.93 -13.11
CA ILE A 161 -10.52 -3.31 -12.62
C ILE A 161 -11.79 -3.91 -13.25
N MET A 162 -12.90 -3.18 -13.23
CA MET A 162 -14.16 -3.64 -13.79
C MET A 162 -14.09 -3.85 -15.32
N GLN A 163 -13.29 -3.07 -16.03
CA GLN A 163 -13.05 -3.30 -17.46
C GLN A 163 -12.23 -4.57 -17.68
N ILE A 164 -11.16 -4.78 -16.90
CA ILE A 164 -10.35 -6.01 -17.00
C ILE A 164 -11.20 -7.25 -16.72
N VAL A 165 -12.04 -7.22 -15.69
CA VAL A 165 -12.92 -8.33 -15.30
C VAL A 165 -13.84 -8.77 -16.45
N LYS A 166 -14.25 -7.87 -17.34
CA LYS A 166 -15.06 -8.22 -18.52
C LYS A 166 -14.34 -9.10 -19.55
N HIS A 167 -13.00 -9.09 -19.54
CA HIS A 167 -12.18 -9.91 -20.42
C HIS A 167 -11.81 -11.27 -19.81
N LEU A 168 -12.18 -11.50 -18.54
CA LEU A 168 -11.92 -12.75 -17.84
C LEU A 168 -13.10 -13.72 -17.95
N PRO A 169 -12.85 -15.04 -17.91
CA PRO A 169 -13.92 -16.04 -17.85
C PRO A 169 -14.82 -15.84 -16.63
N GLN A 170 -16.10 -16.23 -16.76
CA GLN A 170 -17.01 -16.25 -15.61
C GLN A 170 -16.64 -17.36 -14.62
N GLU A 171 -16.28 -18.52 -15.13
CA GLU A 171 -15.78 -19.65 -14.33
C GLU A 171 -14.31 -19.42 -14.01
N ARG A 172 -14.04 -18.85 -12.85
CA ARG A 172 -12.70 -18.62 -12.33
C ARG A 172 -12.74 -18.53 -10.81
N GLN A 173 -11.65 -18.85 -10.18
CA GLN A 173 -11.45 -18.50 -8.78
C GLN A 173 -11.00 -17.04 -8.68
N THR A 174 -11.75 -16.21 -7.94
CA THR A 174 -11.37 -14.84 -7.66
C THR A 174 -11.05 -14.69 -6.17
N ILE A 175 -9.88 -14.11 -5.87
CA ILE A 175 -9.37 -13.91 -4.52
C ILE A 175 -9.15 -12.40 -4.34
N MET A 176 -9.59 -11.85 -3.22
CA MET A 176 -9.41 -10.43 -2.93
C MET A 176 -8.83 -10.21 -1.53
N PHE A 177 -7.70 -9.50 -1.49
CA PHE A 177 -7.05 -9.05 -0.28
C PHE A 177 -7.28 -7.56 -0.09
N SER A 178 -7.64 -7.19 1.12
CA SER A 178 -7.81 -5.80 1.51
C SER A 178 -7.49 -5.64 2.98
N ALA A 179 -6.78 -4.59 3.36
CA ALA A 179 -6.56 -4.27 4.77
C ALA A 179 -7.84 -3.74 5.41
N THR A 180 -8.73 -3.09 4.63
CA THR A 180 -9.95 -2.45 5.08
C THR A 180 -11.14 -2.88 4.23
N LEU A 181 -12.36 -2.81 4.79
CA LEU A 181 -13.62 -3.16 4.12
C LEU A 181 -14.60 -1.97 4.05
N PRO A 182 -14.19 -0.80 3.53
CA PRO A 182 -15.12 0.31 3.35
C PRO A 182 -16.23 -0.04 2.35
N PRO A 183 -17.33 0.76 2.29
CA PRO A 183 -18.46 0.45 1.41
C PRO A 183 -18.10 0.22 -0.06
N LYS A 184 -17.09 0.93 -0.58
CA LYS A 184 -16.63 0.75 -1.97
C LYS A 184 -15.97 -0.61 -2.20
N ILE A 185 -15.17 -1.09 -1.24
CA ILE A 185 -14.55 -2.43 -1.31
C ILE A 185 -15.62 -3.51 -1.23
N ARG A 186 -16.61 -3.37 -0.34
CA ARG A 186 -17.75 -4.31 -0.28
C ARG A 186 -18.56 -4.31 -1.58
N GLN A 187 -18.67 -3.17 -2.24
CA GLN A 187 -19.33 -3.08 -3.56
C GLN A 187 -18.51 -3.81 -4.63
N LEU A 188 -17.20 -3.62 -4.70
CA LEU A 188 -16.31 -4.34 -5.60
C LEU A 188 -16.40 -5.85 -5.35
N ALA A 189 -16.27 -6.29 -4.09
CA ALA A 189 -16.35 -7.68 -3.70
C ALA A 189 -17.65 -8.35 -4.19
N LYS A 190 -18.79 -7.71 -3.99
CA LYS A 190 -20.10 -8.21 -4.47
C LYS A 190 -20.19 -8.36 -5.99
N GLN A 191 -19.40 -7.60 -6.75
CA GLN A 191 -19.46 -7.64 -8.21
C GLN A 191 -18.52 -8.69 -8.82
N ILE A 192 -17.41 -8.98 -8.14
CA ILE A 192 -16.35 -9.83 -8.71
C ILE A 192 -16.19 -11.20 -8.03
N LEU A 193 -16.69 -11.36 -6.80
CA LEU A 193 -16.58 -12.60 -6.04
C LEU A 193 -17.89 -13.42 -6.15
N HIS A 194 -17.76 -14.73 -6.28
CA HIS A 194 -18.87 -15.69 -6.28
C HIS A 194 -18.80 -16.55 -5.04
N ASN A 195 -19.82 -16.47 -4.17
CA ASN A 195 -19.90 -17.22 -2.90
C ASN A 195 -18.58 -17.22 -2.11
N PRO A 196 -17.99 -16.03 -1.80
CA PRO A 196 -16.69 -15.98 -1.18
C PRO A 196 -16.73 -16.52 0.25
N ALA A 197 -15.71 -17.29 0.63
CA ALA A 197 -15.37 -17.48 2.02
C ALA A 197 -14.73 -16.16 2.53
N GLU A 198 -15.29 -15.61 3.60
CA GLU A 198 -14.80 -14.37 4.19
C GLU A 198 -13.98 -14.70 5.44
N ILE A 199 -12.69 -14.33 5.41
CA ILE A 199 -11.77 -14.48 6.54
C ILE A 199 -11.44 -13.10 7.04
N ASN A 200 -11.97 -12.77 8.20
CA ASN A 200 -11.65 -11.54 8.91
C ASN A 200 -10.54 -11.82 9.93
N ILE A 201 -9.34 -11.42 9.60
CA ILE A 201 -8.25 -11.39 10.57
C ILE A 201 -8.33 -10.03 11.24
N ALA A 202 -8.51 -10.03 12.56
CA ALA A 202 -8.47 -8.79 13.32
C ALA A 202 -7.18 -8.05 12.93
N ILE A 203 -7.32 -6.76 12.56
CA ILE A 203 -6.16 -5.93 12.20
C ILE A 203 -5.17 -6.11 13.34
N SER A 204 -4.03 -6.67 13.02
CA SER A 204 -3.02 -6.97 14.03
C SER A 204 -2.70 -5.68 14.76
N LYS A 205 -2.87 -5.68 16.10
CA LYS A 205 -2.33 -4.61 16.94
C LYS A 205 -0.88 -4.39 16.51
N PRO A 206 -0.39 -3.15 16.56
CA PRO A 206 1.01 -2.90 16.24
C PRO A 206 1.90 -3.90 16.97
N ASN A 207 2.93 -4.40 16.29
CA ASN A 207 3.89 -5.31 16.94
C ASN A 207 4.34 -4.71 18.27
N GLU A 208 4.24 -5.47 19.36
CA GLU A 208 4.58 -5.02 20.71
C GLU A 208 6.05 -4.57 20.83
N ALA A 209 6.92 -5.08 19.97
CA ALA A 209 8.31 -4.66 19.85
C ALA A 209 8.48 -3.23 19.30
N ILE A 210 7.39 -2.57 18.85
CA ILE A 210 7.46 -1.18 18.40
C ILE A 210 7.20 -0.22 19.57
N VAL A 211 8.23 0.49 19.97
CA VAL A 211 8.09 1.61 20.93
C VAL A 211 7.47 2.80 20.21
N GLN A 212 6.22 3.14 20.60
CA GLN A 212 5.45 4.21 19.99
C GLN A 212 5.43 5.44 20.89
N SER A 213 5.71 6.62 20.31
CA SER A 213 5.69 7.89 21.01
C SER A 213 5.24 9.04 20.10
N ALA A 214 4.84 10.17 20.68
CA ALA A 214 4.38 11.32 19.94
C ALA A 214 4.86 12.64 20.55
N TYR A 215 5.14 13.61 19.69
CA TYR A 215 5.32 15.02 20.10
C TYR A 215 4.05 15.79 19.79
N ILE A 216 3.44 16.39 20.83
CA ILE A 216 2.38 17.37 20.63
C ILE A 216 3.04 18.71 20.39
N CYS A 217 2.86 19.31 19.21
CA CYS A 217 3.65 20.48 18.80
C CYS A 217 2.84 21.42 17.88
N TYR A 218 3.30 22.63 17.70
CA TYR A 218 2.81 23.48 16.62
C TYR A 218 3.43 23.03 15.28
N GLU A 219 2.75 23.31 14.16
CA GLU A 219 3.26 22.96 12.82
C GLU A 219 4.67 23.55 12.57
N THR A 220 4.93 24.75 13.08
CA THR A 220 6.23 25.43 12.98
C THR A 220 7.34 24.75 13.78
N GLN A 221 7.00 23.96 14.80
CA GLN A 221 7.95 23.24 15.64
C GLN A 221 8.40 21.89 15.07
N LYS A 222 7.63 21.31 14.14
CA LYS A 222 7.95 20.00 13.55
C LYS A 222 9.35 19.96 12.94
N MET A 223 9.74 21.00 12.21
CA MET A 223 11.07 21.08 11.59
C MET A 223 12.20 21.20 12.63
N PRO A 224 12.16 22.10 13.61
CA PRO A 224 13.12 22.11 14.71
C PRO A 224 13.24 20.76 15.45
N ILE A 225 12.12 20.11 15.77
CA ILE A 225 12.13 18.81 16.48
C ILE A 225 12.87 17.75 15.66
N ILE A 226 12.58 17.63 14.36
CA ILE A 226 13.23 16.60 13.56
C ILE A 226 14.72 16.85 13.37
N LEU A 227 15.14 18.12 13.27
CA LEU A 227 16.55 18.48 13.21
C LEU A 227 17.29 18.12 14.50
N ASP A 228 16.67 18.35 15.67
CA ASP A 228 17.23 17.97 16.95
C ASP A 228 17.34 16.45 17.09
N LEU A 229 16.31 15.72 16.70
CA LEU A 229 16.27 14.24 16.74
C LEU A 229 17.46 13.62 16.01
N PHE A 230 17.86 14.17 14.85
CA PHE A 230 18.97 13.67 14.07
C PHE A 230 20.34 14.20 14.48
N THR A 231 20.41 15.29 15.25
CA THR A 231 21.67 15.77 15.85
C THR A 231 22.27 14.71 16.76
N ASN A 232 21.44 14.01 17.51
CA ASN A 232 21.86 12.99 18.47
C ASN A 232 21.92 11.55 17.88
N ASN A 233 21.34 11.32 16.70
CA ASN A 233 21.24 9.99 16.07
C ASN A 233 21.41 10.04 14.55
N PRO A 234 22.57 10.52 14.02
CA PRO A 234 22.71 10.81 12.59
C PRO A 234 22.70 9.58 11.67
N ASN A 235 23.01 8.39 12.19
CA ASN A 235 23.24 7.18 11.39
C ASN A 235 22.12 6.13 11.50
N LYS A 236 21.01 6.41 12.19
CA LYS A 236 19.91 5.46 12.25
C LYS A 236 19.18 5.37 10.91
N LYS A 237 19.01 4.15 10.39
CA LYS A 237 18.20 3.90 9.19
C LYS A 237 16.75 4.30 9.47
N THR A 238 16.30 5.36 8.84
CA THR A 238 15.04 6.04 9.17
C THR A 238 14.19 6.26 7.95
N ILE A 239 12.89 6.03 8.08
CA ILE A 239 11.90 6.49 7.11
C ILE A 239 11.03 7.58 7.73
N ILE A 240 10.80 8.67 6.98
CA ILE A 240 9.98 9.81 7.39
C ILE A 240 8.80 9.93 6.44
N PHE A 241 7.60 9.78 6.97
CA PHE A 241 6.36 9.93 6.21
C PHE A 241 5.83 11.34 6.28
N SER A 242 5.49 11.93 5.14
CA SER A 242 4.84 13.23 5.04
C SER A 242 3.66 13.23 4.07
N SER A 243 2.68 14.08 4.33
CA SER A 243 1.38 14.11 3.65
C SER A 243 1.43 14.66 2.22
N SER A 244 2.50 15.36 1.83
CA SER A 244 2.59 15.96 0.49
C SER A 244 3.99 15.93 -0.08
N LYS A 245 4.06 15.85 -1.43
CA LYS A 245 5.33 15.89 -2.16
C LYS A 245 6.16 17.15 -1.91
N GLN A 246 5.50 18.29 -1.70
CA GLN A 246 6.19 19.54 -1.40
C GLN A 246 6.88 19.49 -0.03
N LYS A 247 6.16 19.04 1.01
CA LYS A 247 6.75 18.83 2.35
C LYS A 247 7.91 17.84 2.31
N VAL A 248 7.79 16.77 1.52
CA VAL A 248 8.88 15.78 1.32
C VAL A 248 10.14 16.46 0.76
N LYS A 249 9.99 17.29 -0.27
CA LYS A 249 11.10 18.04 -0.88
C LYS A 249 11.74 19.02 0.13
N ASP A 250 10.91 19.79 0.82
CA ASP A 250 11.37 20.82 1.76
C ASP A 250 12.11 20.19 2.95
N LEU A 251 11.58 19.08 3.47
CA LEU A 251 12.16 18.33 4.58
C LEU A 251 13.50 17.68 4.18
N ALA A 252 13.54 17.01 3.03
CA ALA A 252 14.79 16.42 2.52
C ALA A 252 15.86 17.50 2.26
N TYR A 253 15.47 18.66 1.73
CA TYR A 253 16.37 19.79 1.53
C TYR A 253 16.94 20.32 2.86
N ALA A 254 16.08 20.51 3.87
CA ALA A 254 16.50 20.99 5.19
C ALA A 254 17.48 20.01 5.87
N LEU A 255 17.21 18.70 5.79
CA LEU A 255 18.09 17.66 6.33
C LEU A 255 19.43 17.58 5.57
N LYS A 256 19.43 17.72 4.23
CA LYS A 256 20.66 17.80 3.41
C LYS A 256 21.56 18.97 3.83
N ARG A 257 20.97 20.13 4.13
CA ARG A 257 21.74 21.30 4.61
C ARG A 257 22.47 21.04 5.94
N ARG A 258 22.00 20.08 6.74
CA ARG A 258 22.67 19.60 7.95
C ARG A 258 23.67 18.47 7.69
N LYS A 259 24.02 18.23 6.40
CA LYS A 259 24.97 17.18 5.97
C LYS A 259 24.52 15.76 6.33
N LEU A 260 23.21 15.54 6.51
CA LEU A 260 22.67 14.21 6.71
C LEU A 260 22.53 13.47 5.38
N SER A 261 22.71 12.14 5.40
CA SER A 261 22.56 11.26 4.24
C SER A 261 21.07 10.99 4.01
N VAL A 262 20.43 11.81 3.17
CA VAL A 262 18.97 11.80 2.97
C VAL A 262 18.58 11.82 1.50
N ALA A 263 17.52 11.10 1.15
CA ALA A 263 16.85 11.20 -0.14
C ALA A 263 15.34 11.44 0.03
N ALA A 264 14.74 12.09 -0.98
CA ALA A 264 13.31 12.30 -1.12
C ALA A 264 12.72 11.26 -2.06
N MET A 265 11.53 10.73 -1.73
CA MET A 265 10.78 9.83 -2.60
C MET A 265 9.33 10.30 -2.73
N HIS A 266 8.94 10.72 -3.93
CA HIS A 266 7.63 11.27 -4.24
C HIS A 266 7.24 11.01 -5.70
N SER A 267 5.99 11.28 -6.05
CA SER A 267 5.42 10.99 -7.37
C SER A 267 6.06 11.72 -8.56
N ASP A 268 6.80 12.79 -8.33
CA ASP A 268 7.46 13.54 -9.41
C ASP A 268 8.82 12.93 -9.83
N LEU A 269 9.31 11.93 -9.12
CA LEU A 269 10.52 11.22 -9.52
C LEU A 269 10.20 10.25 -10.67
N GLU A 270 11.08 10.23 -11.66
CA GLU A 270 11.10 9.20 -12.68
C GLU A 270 11.40 7.83 -12.04
N GLN A 271 11.03 6.76 -12.76
CA GLN A 271 11.14 5.42 -12.21
C GLN A 271 12.59 5.03 -11.89
N GLU A 272 13.50 5.25 -12.79
CA GLU A 272 14.93 4.98 -12.59
C GLU A 272 15.47 5.69 -11.35
N GLN A 273 15.01 6.93 -11.13
CA GLN A 273 15.39 7.70 -9.94
C GLN A 273 14.84 7.08 -8.65
N ARG A 274 13.61 6.54 -8.67
CA ARG A 274 13.03 5.85 -7.52
C ARG A 274 13.80 4.57 -7.20
N GLU A 275 14.09 3.78 -8.22
CA GLU A 275 14.85 2.53 -8.08
C GLU A 275 16.25 2.81 -7.55
N ALA A 276 16.93 3.84 -8.07
CA ALA A 276 18.23 4.25 -7.57
C ALA A 276 18.19 4.68 -6.09
N VAL A 277 17.19 5.51 -5.70
CA VAL A 277 16.99 5.92 -4.31
C VAL A 277 16.74 4.73 -3.40
N MET A 278 15.89 3.78 -3.85
CA MET A 278 15.60 2.57 -3.10
C MET A 278 16.83 1.68 -2.90
N LEU A 279 17.60 1.49 -3.96
CA LEU A 279 18.83 0.70 -3.91
C LEU A 279 19.86 1.36 -2.98
N ASP A 280 20.03 2.67 -3.05
CA ASP A 280 20.93 3.41 -2.18
C ASP A 280 20.48 3.36 -0.71
N PHE A 281 19.17 3.37 -0.46
CA PHE A 281 18.63 3.21 0.90
C PHE A 281 18.78 1.77 1.40
N LYS A 282 18.52 0.76 0.57
CA LYS A 282 18.76 -0.66 0.90
C LYS A 282 20.23 -0.88 1.30
N ASN A 283 21.13 -0.38 0.49
CA ASN A 283 22.58 -0.53 0.66
C ASN A 283 23.19 0.43 1.72
N SER A 284 22.35 1.13 2.50
CA SER A 284 22.77 2.07 3.56
C SER A 284 23.72 3.19 3.08
N LYS A 285 23.73 3.51 1.78
CA LYS A 285 24.36 4.73 1.25
C LYS A 285 23.58 5.97 1.64
N ILE A 286 22.29 5.82 1.82
CA ILE A 286 21.36 6.81 2.35
C ILE A 286 20.76 6.24 3.63
N ASN A 287 20.80 7.02 4.72
CA ASN A 287 20.28 6.59 6.02
C ASN A 287 18.86 7.12 6.29
N ILE A 288 18.44 8.19 5.64
CA ILE A 288 17.16 8.82 5.84
C ILE A 288 16.38 8.86 4.53
N LEU A 289 15.22 8.22 4.49
CA LEU A 289 14.30 8.29 3.37
C LEU A 289 13.09 9.14 3.76
N VAL A 290 12.84 10.24 3.05
CA VAL A 290 11.64 11.06 3.23
C VAL A 290 10.66 10.75 2.11
N ALA A 291 9.45 10.29 2.44
CA ALA A 291 8.52 9.78 1.45
C ALA A 291 7.05 10.15 1.71
N THR A 292 6.24 10.14 0.65
CA THR A 292 4.78 10.11 0.78
C THR A 292 4.28 8.68 0.89
N ASP A 293 3.08 8.47 1.46
CA ASP A 293 2.47 7.14 1.62
C ASP A 293 2.40 6.35 0.31
N ILE A 294 2.01 7.03 -0.77
CA ILE A 294 1.77 6.38 -2.07
C ILE A 294 3.01 5.65 -2.58
N VAL A 295 4.17 6.22 -2.33
CA VAL A 295 5.45 5.70 -2.87
C VAL A 295 6.18 4.82 -1.85
N ALA A 296 5.95 5.04 -0.56
CA ALA A 296 6.61 4.28 0.51
C ALA A 296 5.85 3.01 0.93
N ARG A 297 4.62 2.81 0.48
CA ARG A 297 3.91 1.54 0.65
C ARG A 297 4.43 0.51 -0.35
N GLY A 298 4.46 -0.73 0.07
CA GLY A 298 5.02 -1.81 -0.74
C GLY A 298 6.56 -1.85 -0.73
N ILE A 299 7.24 -0.98 0.01
CA ILE A 299 8.69 -1.04 0.19
C ILE A 299 9.02 -2.17 1.17
N ASP A 300 9.68 -3.19 0.67
CA ASP A 300 10.26 -4.24 1.52
C ASP A 300 11.70 -3.87 1.85
N ILE A 301 11.87 -3.21 2.98
CA ILE A 301 13.17 -2.88 3.54
C ILE A 301 13.16 -3.36 4.99
N ASP A 302 14.07 -4.25 5.25
CA ASP A 302 14.41 -4.67 6.60
C ASP A 302 15.33 -3.63 7.26
N ASP A 303 15.53 -3.72 8.57
CA ASP A 303 16.45 -2.90 9.36
C ASP A 303 16.11 -1.40 9.49
N ILE A 304 14.84 -1.01 9.31
CA ILE A 304 14.44 0.35 9.66
C ILE A 304 14.36 0.47 11.18
N ALA A 305 15.29 1.23 11.76
CA ALA A 305 15.36 1.43 13.20
C ALA A 305 14.36 2.49 13.71
N LEU A 306 13.99 3.45 12.85
CA LEU A 306 13.12 4.56 13.23
C LEU A 306 12.12 4.87 12.11
N VAL A 307 10.84 4.94 12.48
CA VAL A 307 9.79 5.50 11.64
C VAL A 307 9.33 6.83 12.23
N VAL A 308 9.31 7.88 11.42
CA VAL A 308 8.78 9.18 11.81
C VAL A 308 7.55 9.52 10.97
N ASN A 309 6.41 9.67 11.62
CA ASN A 309 5.24 10.29 11.02
C ASN A 309 5.34 11.81 11.19
N PHE A 310 5.91 12.51 10.20
CA PHE A 310 5.99 13.97 10.21
C PHE A 310 4.60 14.64 10.16
N ASP A 311 3.67 13.99 9.46
CA ASP A 311 2.25 14.29 9.49
C ASP A 311 1.47 13.04 9.95
N VAL A 312 0.43 13.25 10.76
CA VAL A 312 -0.48 12.17 11.18
C VAL A 312 -1.18 11.59 9.96
N PRO A 313 -1.14 10.27 9.75
CA PRO A 313 -1.85 9.65 8.63
C PRO A 313 -3.34 9.92 8.68
N HIS A 314 -3.99 9.82 7.52
CA HIS A 314 -5.42 10.12 7.42
C HIS A 314 -6.26 9.03 8.09
N ASP A 315 -5.88 7.79 7.86
CA ASP A 315 -6.57 6.61 8.36
C ASP A 315 -5.72 5.85 9.39
N PRO A 316 -6.32 5.29 10.44
CA PRO A 316 -5.59 4.56 11.48
C PRO A 316 -4.81 3.35 10.96
N GLU A 317 -5.32 2.68 9.91
CA GLU A 317 -4.67 1.55 9.28
C GLU A 317 -3.34 1.96 8.63
N ASP A 318 -3.29 3.16 8.02
CA ASP A 318 -2.05 3.71 7.47
C ASP A 318 -0.98 3.90 8.55
N TYR A 319 -1.40 4.26 9.76
CA TYR A 319 -0.49 4.33 10.90
C TYR A 319 0.19 2.99 11.16
N ILE A 320 -0.58 1.91 11.23
CA ILE A 320 -0.04 0.56 11.45
C ILE A 320 0.88 0.16 10.29
N HIS A 321 0.50 0.42 9.06
CA HIS A 321 1.32 0.14 7.87
C HIS A 321 2.64 0.91 7.86
N ARG A 322 2.63 2.19 8.31
CA ARG A 322 3.84 2.99 8.40
C ARG A 322 4.77 2.47 9.50
N ILE A 323 4.26 2.30 10.73
CA ILE A 323 5.09 1.84 11.84
C ILE A 323 5.55 0.39 11.68
N GLY A 324 4.78 -0.44 10.98
CA GLY A 324 5.16 -1.81 10.59
C GLY A 324 6.32 -1.89 9.59
N ARG A 325 6.96 -0.76 9.22
CA ARG A 325 8.24 -0.75 8.49
C ARG A 325 9.42 -0.96 9.42
N THR A 326 9.24 -0.84 10.73
CA THR A 326 10.25 -1.15 11.75
C THR A 326 9.85 -2.40 12.55
N ALA A 327 10.73 -2.88 13.43
CA ALA A 327 10.53 -4.08 14.26
C ALA A 327 10.23 -5.35 13.46
N ARG A 328 10.92 -5.57 12.35
CA ARG A 328 10.91 -6.81 11.59
C ARG A 328 12.04 -7.74 12.08
N ALA A 329 11.89 -9.03 11.82
CA ALA A 329 12.90 -10.05 12.12
C ALA A 329 13.43 -10.04 13.58
N ASN A 330 12.53 -9.88 14.58
CA ASN A 330 12.85 -9.86 16.02
C ASN A 330 13.73 -8.68 16.50
N ALA A 331 13.81 -7.60 15.74
CA ALA A 331 14.49 -6.37 16.16
C ALA A 331 13.47 -5.39 16.80
N ASP A 332 13.91 -4.64 17.83
CA ASP A 332 13.14 -3.55 18.41
C ASP A 332 13.04 -2.38 17.43
N GLY A 333 11.87 -1.77 17.35
CA GLY A 333 11.60 -0.63 16.48
C GLY A 333 11.09 0.59 17.23
N VAL A 334 11.36 1.78 16.70
CA VAL A 334 10.86 3.05 17.27
C VAL A 334 9.98 3.76 16.24
N ALA A 335 8.81 4.20 16.69
CA ALA A 335 7.91 5.04 15.91
C ALA A 335 7.62 6.35 16.64
N ILE A 336 7.85 7.47 15.98
CA ILE A 336 7.60 8.81 16.51
C ILE A 336 6.59 9.52 15.61
N THR A 337 5.56 10.13 16.22
CA THR A 337 4.54 10.86 15.48
C THR A 337 4.49 12.31 15.92
N PHE A 338 4.57 13.25 14.97
CA PHE A 338 4.37 14.68 15.26
C PHE A 338 2.89 15.02 15.07
N VAL A 339 2.31 15.60 16.11
CA VAL A 339 0.87 15.87 16.17
C VAL A 339 0.65 17.36 16.34
N SER A 340 0.28 18.04 15.25
CA SER A 340 -0.11 19.44 15.31
C SER A 340 -1.52 19.60 15.87
N GLU A 341 -1.89 20.83 16.25
CA GLU A 341 -3.24 21.14 16.77
C GLU A 341 -4.33 20.63 15.86
N ALA A 342 -4.18 20.81 14.53
CA ALA A 342 -5.17 20.40 13.54
C ALA A 342 -5.27 18.87 13.38
N GLU A 343 -4.25 18.13 13.82
CA GLU A 343 -4.13 16.68 13.65
C GLU A 343 -4.53 15.89 14.91
N GLN A 344 -4.76 16.56 16.06
CA GLN A 344 -5.09 15.90 17.33
C GLN A 344 -6.30 14.95 17.21
N GLY A 345 -7.35 15.35 16.49
CA GLY A 345 -8.52 14.50 16.28
C GLY A 345 -8.22 13.23 15.46
N LYS A 346 -7.33 13.31 14.46
CA LYS A 346 -6.89 12.13 13.71
C LYS A 346 -6.04 11.22 14.58
N PHE A 347 -5.12 11.79 15.34
CA PHE A 347 -4.24 11.05 16.24
C PHE A 347 -5.03 10.32 17.33
N HIS A 348 -6.05 10.96 17.90
CA HIS A 348 -6.93 10.30 18.87
C HIS A 348 -7.67 9.09 18.28
N LYS A 349 -8.12 9.17 17.01
CA LYS A 349 -8.71 8.01 16.32
C LYS A 349 -7.72 6.86 16.17
N ILE A 350 -6.44 7.16 15.96
CA ILE A 350 -5.38 6.15 15.94
C ILE A 350 -5.26 5.49 17.32
N GLU A 351 -5.20 6.26 18.40
CA GLU A 351 -5.13 5.73 19.77
C GLU A 351 -6.34 4.84 20.10
N GLN A 352 -7.54 5.27 19.71
CA GLN A 352 -8.76 4.46 19.85
C GLN A 352 -8.69 3.17 19.05
N PHE A 353 -8.17 3.22 17.83
CA PHE A 353 -8.09 2.08 16.93
C PHE A 353 -7.09 1.01 17.40
N ILE A 354 -5.93 1.46 17.92
CA ILE A 354 -4.92 0.54 18.47
C ILE A 354 -5.21 0.16 19.93
N GLU A 355 -6.26 0.72 20.54
CA GLU A 355 -6.65 0.51 21.94
C GLU A 355 -5.51 0.79 22.93
N LYS A 356 -4.68 1.79 22.62
CA LYS A 356 -3.49 2.15 23.43
C LYS A 356 -3.23 3.64 23.39
N ASP A 357 -3.02 4.24 24.56
CA ASP A 357 -2.51 5.60 24.65
C ASP A 357 -1.01 5.63 24.30
N ILE A 358 -0.67 6.46 23.31
CA ILE A 358 0.71 6.63 22.86
C ILE A 358 1.40 7.65 23.78
N TYR A 359 2.59 7.34 24.27
CA TYR A 359 3.35 8.22 25.15
C TYR A 359 3.66 9.57 24.47
N LYS A 360 3.31 10.68 25.13
CA LYS A 360 3.57 12.06 24.68
C LYS A 360 4.91 12.51 25.23
N ILE A 361 5.91 12.65 24.35
CA ILE A 361 7.26 13.11 24.71
C ILE A 361 7.21 14.61 25.02
N PRO A 362 7.72 15.05 26.20
CA PRO A 362 7.87 16.47 26.48
C PRO A 362 8.80 17.14 25.46
N LEU A 363 8.42 18.31 24.97
CA LEU A 363 9.31 19.10 24.15
C LEU A 363 10.48 19.67 24.97
N PRO A 364 11.70 19.73 24.38
CA PRO A 364 12.78 20.50 24.97
C PRO A 364 12.37 21.97 25.21
N PRO A 365 12.68 22.55 26.37
CA PRO A 365 12.27 23.93 26.70
C PRO A 365 12.69 24.98 25.69
N GLU A 366 13.79 24.72 24.96
CA GLU A 366 14.35 25.61 23.95
C GLU A 366 13.44 25.75 22.73
N LEU A 367 12.53 24.79 22.51
CA LEU A 367 11.58 24.79 21.39
C LEU A 367 10.26 25.50 21.72
N GLY A 368 10.12 26.01 22.95
CA GLY A 368 9.01 26.86 23.41
C GLY A 368 7.79 26.08 23.93
N GLU A 369 6.67 26.79 24.06
CA GLU A 369 5.42 26.21 24.56
C GLU A 369 4.80 25.24 23.54
N VAL A 370 4.06 24.26 24.05
CA VAL A 370 3.35 23.26 23.25
C VAL A 370 1.84 23.48 23.31
N PRO A 371 1.09 23.11 22.26
CA PRO A 371 -0.36 23.15 22.34
C PRO A 371 -0.88 22.09 23.33
N THR A 372 -1.96 22.43 24.02
CA THR A 372 -2.64 21.47 24.91
C THR A 372 -3.23 20.31 24.07
N TYR A 373 -2.98 19.08 24.49
CA TYR A 373 -3.62 17.92 23.86
C TYR A 373 -5.10 17.87 24.27
N ASN A 374 -5.98 18.29 23.37
CA ASN A 374 -7.43 18.27 23.55
C ASN A 374 -8.15 17.86 22.24
N PRO A 375 -8.16 16.58 21.90
CA PRO A 375 -8.72 16.10 20.63
C PRO A 375 -10.22 16.38 20.46
N GLN A 376 -11.00 16.43 21.56
CA GLN A 376 -12.44 16.67 21.50
C GLN A 376 -12.80 18.11 21.12
N ALA A 377 -11.98 19.09 21.42
CA ALA A 377 -12.21 20.48 21.04
C ALA A 377 -12.18 20.69 19.52
N PHE A 378 -11.43 19.88 18.80
CA PHE A 378 -11.27 19.98 17.33
C PHE A 378 -12.37 19.24 16.56
N GLU A 379 -12.93 18.16 17.06
CA GLU A 379 -14.09 17.51 16.45
C GLU A 379 -15.32 18.42 16.41
N ARG A 380 -15.56 19.19 17.45
CA ARG A 380 -16.66 20.18 17.50
C ARG A 380 -16.49 21.31 16.48
N ARG A 381 -15.27 21.77 16.21
CA ARG A 381 -14.98 22.82 15.21
C ARG A 381 -15.16 22.34 13.77
N SER A 382 -14.79 21.11 13.46
CA SER A 382 -14.97 20.54 12.12
C SER A 382 -16.44 20.31 11.76
N HIS A 383 -17.26 19.88 12.72
CA HIS A 383 -18.71 19.73 12.55
C HIS A 383 -19.44 21.06 12.33
N HIS A 384 -19.00 22.14 12.96
CA HIS A 384 -19.59 23.48 12.76
C HIS A 384 -19.22 24.09 11.39
N ARG A 385 -18.01 23.88 10.91
CA ARG A 385 -17.56 24.38 9.61
C ARG A 385 -18.28 23.69 8.44
N ASN A 386 -18.55 22.40 8.56
CA ASN A 386 -19.32 21.65 7.54
C ASN A 386 -20.83 22.04 7.54
N LYS A 387 -21.43 22.40 8.67
CA LYS A 387 -22.80 22.91 8.72
C LYS A 387 -22.94 24.30 8.08
N HIS A 388 -21.93 25.16 8.18
CA HIS A 388 -21.95 26.49 7.56
C HIS A 388 -21.73 26.46 6.04
N ASN A 389 -20.92 25.56 5.52
CA ASN A 389 -20.72 25.39 4.08
C ASN A 389 -21.95 24.77 3.38
N LYS A 390 -22.66 23.82 4.02
CA LYS A 390 -23.92 23.29 3.46
C LYS A 390 -25.03 24.34 3.38
N LYS A 391 -25.07 25.35 4.26
CA LYS A 391 -26.08 26.44 4.18
C LYS A 391 -25.80 27.48 3.09
N ARG A 392 -24.58 27.60 2.57
CA ARG A 392 -24.24 28.51 1.47
C ARG A 392 -24.60 27.99 0.08
N TYR A 393 -24.80 26.69 -0.11
CA TYR A 393 -25.15 26.07 -1.39
C TYR A 393 -26.67 26.01 -1.67
N PHE A 394 -27.51 26.32 -0.69
CA PHE A 394 -28.98 26.37 -0.87
C PHE A 394 -29.51 27.81 -0.71
N LYS A 395 -29.21 28.71 -1.67
CA LYS A 395 -30.04 29.87 -1.95
C LYS A 395 -30.78 29.61 -3.26
N PRO A 396 -32.13 29.55 -3.25
CA PRO A 396 -32.90 29.40 -4.47
C PRO A 396 -32.74 30.69 -5.33
N LYS A 397 -32.41 30.51 -6.61
CA LYS A 397 -32.43 31.58 -7.59
C LYS A 397 -33.88 32.09 -7.69
N SER A 398 -34.11 33.39 -7.40
CA SER A 398 -35.35 34.09 -7.64
C SER A 398 -35.69 34.03 -9.14
N LYS A 399 -36.88 33.53 -9.45
CA LYS A 399 -37.46 33.59 -10.80
C LYS A 399 -37.70 35.05 -11.16
N SER A 400 -37.00 35.55 -12.16
CA SER A 400 -37.36 36.79 -12.84
C SER A 400 -38.52 36.51 -13.82
N THR A 401 -39.67 37.17 -13.57
CA THR A 401 -40.84 37.19 -14.42
C THR A 401 -40.54 37.98 -15.72
N PRO A 402 -40.90 37.52 -16.90
CA PRO A 402 -40.77 38.32 -18.10
C PRO A 402 -41.91 39.35 -18.14
N GLN A 403 -41.58 40.63 -18.21
CA GLN A 403 -42.54 41.70 -18.59
C GLN A 403 -42.90 41.59 -20.08
N ASN A 404 -44.16 41.35 -20.30
CA ASN A 404 -44.82 41.51 -21.59
C ASN A 404 -44.89 43.00 -21.95
N ASN A 405 -44.27 43.42 -23.03
CA ASN A 405 -44.49 44.73 -23.61
C ASN A 405 -45.22 44.55 -24.94
N LYS A 406 -46.56 44.81 -24.90
CA LYS A 406 -47.39 45.03 -26.05
C LYS A 406 -47.38 46.54 -26.35
N GLY A 407 -47.22 46.88 -27.60
CA GLY A 407 -47.48 48.19 -28.21
C GLY A 407 -46.59 48.34 -29.44
N GLY A 408 -47.06 48.32 -30.65
CA GLY A 408 -48.14 49.07 -31.26
C GLY A 408 -47.54 49.98 -32.33
N LEU A 409 -47.90 49.68 -33.53
CA LEU A 409 -47.69 50.34 -34.82
C LEU A 409 -46.62 49.78 -35.71
#